data_2f87f8a1365c0ad4a7df8fa9cc66a145
#
_entry.id   2f87f8a1365c0ad4a7df8fa9cc66a145
#
_cell.length_a   1.000
_cell.length_b   1.000
_cell.length_c   1.000
_cell.angle_alpha   90.00
_cell.angle_beta   90.00
_cell.angle_gamma   90.00
#
_symmetry.space_group_name_H-M   'P 1'
#
loop_
_entity.id
_entity.type
_entity.pdbx_description
1 polymer ?
#
loop_
_entity_poly.entity_id
_entity_poly.type
_entity_poly.pdbx_seq_one_letter_code
_entity_poly.pdbx_strand_id
1 'polypeptide(L)'
;NEISGNQVDGNLCIRFPWPGIARTIWGDHQRYKETYFTAFPGKYFTGDGALRDEVGYYRITGRVDDVIIVSGHNLGTAPIEDSINLHPAVAESAIVGYPHDIKGNALYGFVILREEGETRDHDNLRKEINFMISDTIGPIAKLDKIQFVSGLPKTRSGKIMRRILRKIAEGDFSNFGDITTLLNPEIVEEIKEGKL
;
A
#
# COMPACT_ATOMS: atom_id res chain seq x y z
N ASN A 1 21.61 -11.32 3.76
CA ASN A 1 21.78 -12.78 3.65
C ASN A 1 20.55 -13.40 3.01
N GLU A 2 20.73 -14.54 2.31
CA GLU A 2 19.63 -15.35 1.80
C GLU A 2 18.95 -16.06 2.98
N ILE A 3 17.62 -15.95 3.06
CA ILE A 3 16.82 -16.58 4.10
C ILE A 3 16.37 -17.95 3.57
N SER A 4 16.57 -19.00 4.34
CA SER A 4 16.19 -20.37 4.00
C SER A 4 15.14 -20.90 4.98
N GLY A 5 14.43 -21.95 4.60
CA GLY A 5 13.39 -22.56 5.42
C GLY A 5 11.99 -22.03 5.12
N ASN A 6 11.03 -22.44 5.94
CA ASN A 6 9.63 -22.03 5.89
C ASN A 6 9.30 -21.12 7.08
N GLN A 7 8.13 -20.50 7.09
CA GLN A 7 7.69 -19.50 8.07
C GLN A 7 8.68 -18.33 8.19
N VAL A 8 9.13 -17.84 7.05
CA VAL A 8 10.10 -16.72 6.96
C VAL A 8 9.56 -15.62 6.08
N ASP A 9 9.90 -14.40 6.42
CA ASP A 9 9.58 -13.21 5.63
C ASP A 9 10.85 -12.46 5.22
N GLY A 10 10.76 -11.70 4.16
CA GLY A 10 11.88 -10.90 3.67
C GLY A 10 11.61 -10.25 2.32
N ASN A 11 12.66 -9.66 1.78
CA ASN A 11 12.61 -9.05 0.45
C ASN A 11 12.64 -10.11 -0.65
N LEU A 12 11.70 -9.99 -1.60
CA LEU A 12 11.64 -10.89 -2.74
C LEU A 12 12.69 -10.52 -3.78
N CYS A 13 13.56 -11.47 -4.08
CA CYS A 13 14.59 -11.32 -5.12
C CYS A 13 14.53 -12.48 -6.10
N ILE A 14 14.65 -12.19 -7.39
CA ILE A 14 14.76 -13.21 -8.43
C ILE A 14 16.23 -13.54 -8.65
N ARG A 15 16.55 -14.82 -8.55
CA ARG A 15 17.93 -15.31 -8.56
C ARG A 15 18.49 -15.47 -9.96
N PHE A 16 17.65 -15.84 -10.92
CA PHE A 16 18.07 -16.13 -12.29
C PHE A 16 17.37 -15.21 -13.28
N PRO A 17 18.04 -14.78 -14.35
CA PRO A 17 17.40 -14.00 -15.40
C PRO A 17 16.30 -14.82 -16.10
N TRP A 18 15.30 -14.10 -16.62
CA TRP A 18 14.23 -14.69 -17.43
C TRP A 18 14.08 -13.92 -18.75
N PRO A 19 13.46 -14.50 -19.79
CA PRO A 19 13.40 -13.88 -21.12
C PRO A 19 12.75 -12.48 -21.16
N GLY A 20 11.81 -12.21 -20.27
CA GLY A 20 11.09 -10.93 -20.17
C GLY A 20 11.78 -9.88 -19.29
N ILE A 21 12.98 -10.14 -18.74
CA ILE A 21 13.69 -9.14 -17.94
C ILE A 21 14.04 -7.92 -18.78
N ALA A 22 13.75 -6.72 -18.24
CA ALA A 22 14.18 -5.48 -18.88
C ALA A 22 15.72 -5.42 -18.96
N ARG A 23 16.26 -4.87 -20.04
CA ARG A 23 17.71 -4.69 -20.21
C ARG A 23 18.19 -3.34 -19.67
N THR A 24 17.30 -2.37 -19.60
CA THR A 24 17.61 -1.00 -19.17
C THR A 24 16.30 -0.20 -18.98
N ILE A 25 16.45 0.99 -18.40
CA ILE A 25 15.47 2.08 -18.51
C ILE A 25 15.93 2.99 -19.63
N TRP A 26 15.04 3.36 -20.52
CA TRP A 26 15.36 4.25 -21.65
C TRP A 26 15.96 5.57 -21.15
N GLY A 27 17.13 5.90 -21.66
CA GLY A 27 17.84 7.13 -21.29
C GLY A 27 18.49 7.14 -19.90
N ASP A 28 18.30 6.10 -19.07
CA ASP A 28 18.82 6.08 -17.70
C ASP A 28 19.20 4.66 -17.23
N HIS A 29 20.28 4.14 -17.81
CA HIS A 29 20.80 2.82 -17.45
C HIS A 29 21.31 2.75 -16.00
N GLN A 30 21.84 3.86 -15.49
CA GLN A 30 22.35 3.90 -14.12
C GLN A 30 21.21 3.70 -13.11
N ARG A 31 20.07 4.38 -13.29
CA ARG A 31 18.87 4.18 -12.48
C ARG A 31 18.36 2.74 -12.51
N TYR A 32 18.45 2.07 -13.68
CA TYR A 32 18.07 0.65 -13.79
C TYR A 32 18.92 -0.22 -12.86
N LYS A 33 20.24 -0.02 -12.86
CA LYS A 33 21.16 -0.74 -11.97
C LYS A 33 20.88 -0.45 -10.50
N GLU A 34 20.76 0.82 -10.16
CA GLU A 34 20.51 1.26 -8.77
C GLU A 34 19.22 0.70 -8.22
N THR A 35 18.15 0.75 -9.00
CA THR A 35 16.83 0.29 -8.57
C THR A 35 16.76 -1.22 -8.36
N TYR A 36 17.34 -2.01 -9.26
CA TYR A 36 17.07 -3.45 -9.30
C TYR A 36 18.23 -4.33 -8.87
N PHE A 37 19.48 -3.84 -8.82
CA PHE A 37 20.63 -4.70 -8.61
C PHE A 37 21.60 -4.23 -7.53
N THR A 38 21.49 -3.01 -7.03
CA THR A 38 22.45 -2.47 -6.04
C THR A 38 22.17 -3.00 -4.64
N ALA A 39 20.90 -3.07 -4.24
CA ALA A 39 20.52 -3.52 -2.89
C ALA A 39 20.89 -4.98 -2.63
N PHE A 40 20.81 -5.84 -3.65
CA PHE A 40 21.11 -7.27 -3.56
C PHE A 40 21.99 -7.71 -4.75
N PRO A 41 23.32 -7.58 -4.64
CA PRO A 41 24.24 -7.90 -5.74
C PRO A 41 24.02 -9.31 -6.29
N GLY A 42 23.95 -9.42 -7.63
CA GLY A 42 23.74 -10.69 -8.33
C GLY A 42 22.31 -11.20 -8.34
N LYS A 43 21.34 -10.45 -7.81
CA LYS A 43 19.89 -10.79 -7.83
C LYS A 43 19.10 -9.59 -8.31
N TYR A 44 17.96 -9.87 -8.97
CA TYR A 44 17.00 -8.84 -9.32
C TYR A 44 16.07 -8.58 -8.13
N PHE A 45 16.12 -7.39 -7.58
CA PHE A 45 15.24 -6.95 -6.50
C PHE A 45 13.90 -6.51 -7.07
N THR A 46 12.81 -7.15 -6.67
CA THR A 46 11.47 -6.84 -7.19
C THR A 46 10.88 -5.57 -6.57
N GLY A 47 11.38 -5.16 -5.41
CA GLY A 47 10.82 -4.10 -4.60
C GLY A 47 9.64 -4.56 -3.74
N ASP A 48 9.37 -5.87 -3.70
CA ASP A 48 8.27 -6.46 -2.94
C ASP A 48 8.80 -7.25 -1.74
N GLY A 49 8.04 -7.25 -0.65
CA GLY A 49 8.17 -8.18 0.45
C GLY A 49 7.40 -9.46 0.17
N ALA A 50 7.88 -10.58 0.70
CA ALA A 50 7.20 -11.85 0.61
C ALA A 50 7.36 -12.66 1.90
N LEU A 51 6.31 -13.39 2.25
CA LEU A 51 6.31 -14.41 3.29
C LEU A 51 6.32 -15.77 2.61
N ARG A 52 7.16 -16.68 3.10
CA ARG A 52 7.09 -18.10 2.76
C ARG A 52 6.44 -18.85 3.91
N ASP A 53 5.28 -19.47 3.64
CA ASP A 53 4.50 -20.16 4.66
C ASP A 53 5.10 -21.49 5.14
N GLU A 54 4.41 -22.18 6.02
CA GLU A 54 4.84 -23.47 6.60
C GLU A 54 4.98 -24.59 5.58
N VAL A 55 4.21 -24.57 4.48
CA VAL A 55 4.23 -25.56 3.41
C VAL A 55 5.09 -25.14 2.23
N GLY A 56 5.63 -23.92 2.25
CA GLY A 56 6.59 -23.41 1.27
C GLY A 56 5.99 -22.55 0.14
N TYR A 57 4.72 -22.18 0.20
CA TYR A 57 4.14 -21.21 -0.73
C TYR A 57 4.58 -19.78 -0.41
N TYR A 58 4.66 -18.95 -1.44
CA TYR A 58 4.99 -17.55 -1.30
C TYR A 58 3.73 -16.68 -1.36
N ARG A 59 3.60 -15.78 -0.39
CA ARG A 59 2.61 -14.71 -0.38
C ARG A 59 3.33 -13.37 -0.47
N ILE A 60 2.92 -12.51 -1.40
CA ILE A 60 3.43 -11.14 -1.48
C ILE A 60 2.78 -10.33 -0.34
N THR A 61 3.61 -9.67 0.47
CA THR A 61 3.16 -8.88 1.63
C THR A 61 3.03 -7.39 1.33
N GLY A 62 3.37 -6.99 0.11
CA GLY A 62 3.28 -5.62 -0.38
C GLY A 62 4.61 -5.08 -0.86
N ARG A 63 4.62 -3.80 -1.21
CA ARG A 63 5.83 -3.08 -1.59
C ARG A 63 6.70 -2.80 -0.38
N VAL A 64 8.02 -2.91 -0.53
CA VAL A 64 8.96 -2.57 0.55
C VAL A 64 8.96 -1.07 0.85
N ASP A 65 8.74 -0.25 -0.18
CA ASP A 65 8.63 1.21 -0.08
C ASP A 65 7.25 1.70 0.44
N ASP A 66 6.26 0.81 0.54
CA ASP A 66 4.95 1.06 1.13
C ASP A 66 4.82 0.54 2.58
N VAL A 67 5.90 -0.02 3.15
CA VAL A 67 5.92 -0.41 4.57
C VAL A 67 5.86 0.85 5.43
N ILE A 68 4.93 0.86 6.38
CA ILE A 68 4.70 1.99 7.30
C ILE A 68 5.24 1.61 8.67
N ILE A 69 6.09 2.47 9.23
CA ILE A 69 6.63 2.26 10.58
C ILE A 69 5.74 2.98 11.58
N VAL A 70 4.95 2.22 12.34
CA VAL A 70 4.05 2.73 13.38
C VAL A 70 4.59 2.31 14.75
N SER A 71 4.94 3.25 15.59
CA SER A 71 5.50 2.98 16.95
C SER A 71 6.63 1.94 16.93
N GLY A 72 7.50 1.98 15.90
CA GLY A 72 8.62 1.06 15.74
C GLY A 72 8.29 -0.30 15.09
N HIS A 73 7.03 -0.55 14.73
CA HIS A 73 6.60 -1.78 14.05
C HIS A 73 6.46 -1.54 12.55
N ASN A 74 7.01 -2.44 11.75
CA ASN A 74 6.86 -2.43 10.30
C ASN A 74 5.51 -3.05 9.90
N LEU A 75 4.62 -2.25 9.32
CA LEU A 75 3.32 -2.69 8.86
C LEU A 75 3.27 -2.63 7.33
N GLY A 76 3.03 -3.78 6.70
CA GLY A 76 2.71 -3.84 5.27
C GLY A 76 1.28 -3.35 5.02
N THR A 77 1.06 -2.61 3.95
CA THR A 77 -0.29 -2.11 3.61
C THR A 77 -1.21 -3.21 3.11
N ALA A 78 -0.68 -4.18 2.36
CA ALA A 78 -1.49 -5.22 1.73
C ALA A 78 -2.27 -6.10 2.73
N PRO A 79 -1.71 -6.61 3.84
CA PRO A 79 -2.47 -7.38 4.83
C PRO A 79 -3.62 -6.57 5.46
N ILE A 80 -3.42 -5.25 5.65
CA ILE A 80 -4.45 -4.37 6.21
C ILE A 80 -5.56 -4.16 5.18
N GLU A 81 -5.21 -3.86 3.93
CA GLU A 81 -6.15 -3.73 2.82
C GLU A 81 -6.93 -5.02 2.58
N ASP A 82 -6.27 -6.19 2.62
CA ASP A 82 -6.92 -7.50 2.53
C ASP A 82 -7.98 -7.67 3.61
N SER A 83 -7.64 -7.33 4.87
CA SER A 83 -8.59 -7.41 5.99
C SER A 83 -9.80 -6.51 5.79
N ILE A 84 -9.58 -5.26 5.37
CA ILE A 84 -10.65 -4.28 5.12
C ILE A 84 -11.56 -4.73 3.97
N ASN A 85 -10.97 -5.24 2.88
CA ASN A 85 -11.71 -5.67 1.69
C ASN A 85 -12.58 -6.92 1.93
N LEU A 86 -12.40 -7.65 3.03
CA LEU A 86 -13.30 -8.71 3.47
C LEU A 86 -14.59 -8.17 4.10
N HIS A 87 -14.64 -6.88 4.46
CA HIS A 87 -15.87 -6.29 5.02
C HIS A 87 -16.97 -6.18 3.95
N PRO A 88 -18.22 -6.68 4.21
CA PRO A 88 -19.26 -6.72 3.19
C PRO A 88 -19.59 -5.38 2.54
N ALA A 89 -19.52 -4.29 3.32
CA ALA A 89 -19.80 -2.94 2.84
C ALA A 89 -18.65 -2.29 2.07
N VAL A 90 -17.47 -2.94 1.95
CA VAL A 90 -16.29 -2.36 1.31
C VAL A 90 -16.09 -2.95 -0.08
N ALA A 91 -15.89 -2.08 -1.06
CA ALA A 91 -15.54 -2.46 -2.43
C ALA A 91 -14.03 -2.54 -2.65
N GLU A 92 -13.29 -1.53 -2.18
CA GLU A 92 -11.84 -1.43 -2.34
C GLU A 92 -11.27 -0.49 -1.27
N SER A 93 -10.01 -0.69 -0.91
CA SER A 93 -9.31 0.18 0.02
C SER A 93 -7.86 0.44 -0.38
N ALA A 94 -7.32 1.55 0.09
CA ALA A 94 -5.90 1.87 -0.02
C ALA A 94 -5.41 2.49 1.28
N ILE A 95 -4.28 2.00 1.80
CA ILE A 95 -3.69 2.46 3.04
C ILE A 95 -2.39 3.20 2.76
N VAL A 96 -2.21 4.33 3.44
CA VAL A 96 -0.95 5.09 3.44
C VAL A 96 -0.59 5.50 4.87
N GLY A 97 0.71 5.73 5.09
CA GLY A 97 1.19 6.38 6.31
C GLY A 97 1.16 7.89 6.18
N TYR A 98 0.95 8.56 7.30
CA TYR A 98 1.15 10.01 7.42
C TYR A 98 1.85 10.34 8.75
N PRO A 99 2.59 11.46 8.83
CA PRO A 99 3.31 11.85 10.05
C PRO A 99 2.39 12.00 11.27
N HIS A 100 2.82 11.46 12.41
CA HIS A 100 2.11 11.54 13.67
C HIS A 100 3.09 11.79 14.82
N ASP A 101 2.82 12.79 15.66
CA ASP A 101 3.74 13.30 16.68
C ASP A 101 4.21 12.24 17.69
N ILE A 102 3.35 11.28 18.03
CA ILE A 102 3.66 10.25 19.04
C ILE A 102 4.12 8.94 18.39
N LYS A 103 3.46 8.51 17.31
CA LYS A 103 3.68 7.19 16.69
C LYS A 103 4.79 7.18 15.63
N GLY A 104 5.33 8.37 15.28
CA GLY A 104 6.17 8.58 14.10
C GLY A 104 5.31 8.64 12.83
N ASN A 105 4.61 7.56 12.50
CA ASN A 105 3.54 7.54 11.50
C ASN A 105 2.26 6.95 12.08
N ALA A 106 1.14 7.37 11.52
CA ALA A 106 -0.17 6.80 11.74
C ALA A 106 -0.75 6.30 10.40
N LEU A 107 -1.79 5.48 10.46
CA LEU A 107 -2.40 4.87 9.29
C LEU A 107 -3.63 5.66 8.85
N TYR A 108 -3.68 5.98 7.55
CA TYR A 108 -4.81 6.62 6.89
C TYR A 108 -5.38 5.68 5.83
N GLY A 109 -6.65 5.30 5.97
CA GLY A 109 -7.37 4.47 5.04
C GLY A 109 -8.30 5.29 4.15
N PHE A 110 -8.18 5.09 2.83
CA PHE A 110 -9.14 5.54 1.82
C PHE A 110 -9.97 4.34 1.40
N VAL A 111 -11.28 4.39 1.60
CA VAL A 111 -12.17 3.24 1.47
C VAL A 111 -13.33 3.57 0.54
N ILE A 112 -13.48 2.78 -0.51
CA ILE A 112 -14.66 2.83 -1.39
C ILE A 112 -15.70 1.89 -0.79
N LEU A 113 -16.91 2.41 -0.55
CA LEU A 113 -18.03 1.62 -0.09
C LEU A 113 -18.76 0.96 -1.27
N ARG A 114 -19.40 -0.15 -1.00
CA ARG A 114 -20.44 -0.70 -1.88
C ARG A 114 -21.74 0.08 -1.62
N GLU A 115 -22.66 -0.01 -2.56
CA GLU A 115 -23.97 0.65 -2.48
C GLU A 115 -24.70 0.43 -1.13
N GLU A 116 -24.60 -0.79 -0.60
CA GLU A 116 -25.16 -1.15 0.73
C GLU A 116 -24.47 -0.43 1.90
N GLY A 117 -23.21 -0.04 1.73
CA GLY A 117 -22.41 0.67 2.73
C GLY A 117 -22.68 2.17 2.77
N GLU A 118 -23.04 2.76 1.63
CA GLU A 118 -23.24 4.22 1.50
C GLU A 118 -24.41 4.74 2.38
N THR A 119 -25.40 3.91 2.61
CA THR A 119 -26.59 4.25 3.42
C THR A 119 -26.41 3.99 4.92
N ARG A 120 -25.30 3.39 5.33
CA ARG A 120 -25.00 3.04 6.72
C ARG A 120 -24.41 4.22 7.50
N ASP A 121 -24.51 4.14 8.82
CA ASP A 121 -23.82 5.06 9.73
C ASP A 121 -22.28 4.89 9.56
N HIS A 122 -21.65 5.90 9.03
CA HIS A 122 -20.21 5.92 8.73
C HIS A 122 -19.35 5.80 9.99
N ASP A 123 -19.80 6.31 11.14
CA ASP A 123 -19.02 6.20 12.39
C ASP A 123 -19.04 4.76 12.92
N ASN A 124 -20.14 4.04 12.74
CA ASN A 124 -20.20 2.62 13.03
C ASN A 124 -19.37 1.80 12.05
N LEU A 125 -19.40 2.12 10.76
CA LEU A 125 -18.55 1.46 9.78
C LEU A 125 -17.06 1.61 10.09
N ARG A 126 -16.61 2.79 10.51
CA ARG A 126 -15.21 3.01 10.94
C ARG A 126 -14.83 2.10 12.12
N LYS A 127 -15.74 1.93 13.08
CA LYS A 127 -15.50 1.04 14.23
C LYS A 127 -15.46 -0.43 13.81
N GLU A 128 -16.36 -0.88 12.94
CA GLU A 128 -16.41 -2.25 12.44
C GLU A 128 -15.13 -2.59 11.65
N ILE A 129 -14.71 -1.71 10.74
CA ILE A 129 -13.45 -1.87 9.98
C ILE A 129 -12.26 -1.96 10.93
N ASN A 130 -12.14 -1.06 11.89
CA ASN A 130 -11.05 -1.08 12.87
C ASN A 130 -11.10 -2.29 13.80
N PHE A 131 -12.28 -2.81 14.10
CA PHE A 131 -12.43 -4.05 14.83
C PHE A 131 -11.89 -5.24 14.03
N MET A 132 -12.25 -5.36 12.75
CA MET A 132 -11.75 -6.43 11.87
C MET A 132 -10.22 -6.40 11.74
N ILE A 133 -9.64 -5.22 11.53
CA ILE A 133 -8.18 -5.06 11.47
C ILE A 133 -7.53 -5.51 12.78
N SER A 134 -8.11 -5.09 13.91
CA SER A 134 -7.58 -5.44 15.24
C SER A 134 -7.65 -6.92 15.53
N ASP A 135 -8.70 -7.59 15.07
CA ASP A 135 -8.91 -9.03 15.25
C ASP A 135 -7.97 -9.86 14.34
N THR A 136 -7.79 -9.41 13.09
CA THR A 136 -7.02 -10.15 12.09
C THR A 136 -5.51 -9.95 12.21
N ILE A 137 -5.08 -8.71 12.52
CA ILE A 137 -3.66 -8.31 12.48
C ILE A 137 -3.18 -7.90 13.87
N GLY A 138 -3.99 -7.17 14.59
CA GLY A 138 -3.68 -6.66 15.92
C GLY A 138 -3.97 -5.15 16.06
N PRO A 139 -4.07 -4.67 17.32
CA PRO A 139 -4.45 -3.29 17.62
C PRO A 139 -3.51 -2.22 17.05
N ILE A 140 -2.25 -2.57 16.80
CA ILE A 140 -1.24 -1.65 16.25
C ILE A 140 -1.56 -1.24 14.81
N ALA A 141 -2.31 -2.06 14.07
CA ALA A 141 -2.67 -1.84 12.68
C ALA A 141 -3.99 -1.05 12.50
N LYS A 142 -4.62 -0.60 13.59
CA LYS A 142 -5.83 0.23 13.51
C LYS A 142 -5.56 1.51 12.74
N LEU A 143 -6.53 1.87 11.89
CA LEU A 143 -6.48 3.12 11.15
C LEU A 143 -6.86 4.29 12.07
N ASP A 144 -6.03 5.31 12.11
CA ASP A 144 -6.31 6.53 12.85
C ASP A 144 -7.36 7.39 12.11
N LYS A 145 -7.35 7.33 10.78
CA LYS A 145 -8.30 8.01 9.92
C LYS A 145 -8.83 7.06 8.85
N ILE A 146 -10.15 7.10 8.63
CA ILE A 146 -10.82 6.37 7.55
C ILE A 146 -11.68 7.37 6.79
N GLN A 147 -11.29 7.67 5.56
CA GLN A 147 -12.04 8.51 4.65
C GLN A 147 -12.78 7.61 3.63
N PHE A 148 -14.09 7.75 3.59
CA PHE A 148 -14.89 7.14 2.55
C PHE A 148 -14.84 8.01 1.30
N VAL A 149 -14.56 7.39 0.16
CA VAL A 149 -14.30 8.06 -1.12
C VAL A 149 -15.06 7.35 -2.24
N SER A 150 -15.42 8.08 -3.30
CA SER A 150 -16.12 7.50 -4.45
C SER A 150 -15.20 6.71 -5.37
N GLY A 151 -13.89 6.94 -5.29
CA GLY A 151 -12.88 6.27 -6.10
C GLY A 151 -11.47 6.45 -5.54
N LEU A 152 -10.51 5.73 -6.12
CA LEU A 152 -9.09 5.87 -5.83
C LEU A 152 -8.34 6.36 -7.07
N PRO A 153 -7.29 7.19 -6.93
CA PRO A 153 -6.49 7.64 -8.07
C PRO A 153 -5.74 6.46 -8.67
N LYS A 154 -6.12 6.05 -9.87
CA LYS A 154 -5.56 4.90 -10.58
C LYS A 154 -4.93 5.30 -11.90
N THR A 155 -3.85 4.61 -12.26
CA THR A 155 -3.33 4.64 -13.62
C THR A 155 -4.29 3.94 -14.59
N ARG A 156 -4.11 4.15 -15.90
CA ARG A 156 -4.87 3.44 -16.94
C ARG A 156 -4.75 1.90 -16.87
N SER A 157 -3.69 1.39 -16.24
CA SER A 157 -3.51 -0.05 -15.99
C SER A 157 -4.17 -0.53 -14.68
N GLY A 158 -4.92 0.33 -13.98
CA GLY A 158 -5.63 0.00 -12.74
C GLY A 158 -4.77 0.06 -11.46
N LYS A 159 -3.50 0.50 -11.57
CA LYS A 159 -2.62 0.61 -10.40
C LYS A 159 -2.95 1.86 -9.58
N ILE A 160 -3.20 1.69 -8.27
CA ILE A 160 -3.44 2.78 -7.33
C ILE A 160 -2.17 3.64 -7.18
N MET A 161 -2.33 4.95 -7.29
CA MET A 161 -1.26 5.94 -7.15
C MET A 161 -1.11 6.36 -5.68
N ARG A 162 -0.58 5.46 -4.82
CA ARG A 162 -0.42 5.70 -3.37
C ARG A 162 0.36 6.97 -3.04
N ARG A 163 1.30 7.39 -3.90
CA ARG A 163 2.04 8.64 -3.68
C ARG A 163 1.12 9.88 -3.61
N ILE A 164 0.01 9.89 -4.36
CA ILE A 164 -0.98 10.97 -4.34
C ILE A 164 -1.76 10.91 -3.02
N LEU A 165 -2.25 9.73 -2.64
CA LEU A 165 -2.97 9.51 -1.40
C LEU A 165 -2.13 9.87 -0.17
N ARG A 166 -0.82 9.53 -0.19
CA ARG A 166 0.12 9.88 0.88
C ARG A 166 0.24 11.40 1.03
N LYS A 167 0.45 12.12 -0.06
CA LYS A 167 0.52 13.58 -0.04
C LYS A 167 -0.77 14.22 0.47
N ILE A 168 -1.93 13.70 0.08
CA ILE A 168 -3.21 14.18 0.63
C ILE A 168 -3.28 13.90 2.13
N ALA A 169 -2.94 12.70 2.59
CA ALA A 169 -2.95 12.36 4.01
C ALA A 169 -2.01 13.27 4.84
N GLU A 170 -0.84 13.60 4.31
CA GLU A 170 0.13 14.52 4.89
C GLU A 170 -0.33 16.00 4.85
N GLY A 171 -1.31 16.35 4.00
CA GLY A 171 -1.73 17.73 3.77
C GLY A 171 -0.80 18.51 2.84
N ASP A 172 0.06 17.83 2.10
CA ASP A 172 0.90 18.44 1.08
C ASP A 172 0.16 18.43 -0.28
N PHE A 173 -0.44 19.56 -0.61
CA PHE A 173 -1.13 19.79 -1.88
C PHE A 173 -0.29 20.55 -2.91
N SER A 174 1.00 20.78 -2.62
CA SER A 174 1.86 21.64 -3.45
C SER A 174 2.16 21.05 -4.83
N ASN A 175 2.34 19.74 -4.90
CA ASN A 175 2.68 19.06 -6.16
C ASN A 175 2.40 17.55 -6.09
N PHE A 176 1.41 17.08 -6.81
CA PHE A 176 1.11 15.65 -6.97
C PHE A 176 1.99 14.95 -8.02
N GLY A 177 2.90 15.68 -8.67
CA GLY A 177 3.71 15.19 -9.79
C GLY A 177 2.88 14.97 -11.04
N ASP A 178 3.33 14.09 -11.93
CA ASP A 178 2.58 13.80 -13.15
C ASP A 178 1.31 13.02 -12.84
N ILE A 179 0.16 13.66 -13.07
CA ILE A 179 -1.19 13.10 -12.94
C ILE A 179 -1.86 12.83 -14.29
N THR A 180 -1.18 13.10 -15.41
CA THR A 180 -1.74 12.94 -16.77
C THR A 180 -2.00 11.47 -17.11
N THR A 181 -1.37 10.56 -16.40
CA THR A 181 -1.55 9.11 -16.55
C THR A 181 -2.72 8.55 -15.76
N LEU A 182 -3.40 9.37 -14.95
CA LEU A 182 -4.57 8.95 -14.18
C LEU A 182 -5.74 8.64 -15.10
N LEU A 183 -6.50 7.62 -14.73
CA LEU A 183 -7.76 7.26 -15.38
C LEU A 183 -8.87 8.25 -15.00
N ASN A 184 -8.83 8.73 -13.76
CA ASN A 184 -9.85 9.55 -13.11
C ASN A 184 -9.19 10.71 -12.32
N PRO A 185 -8.62 11.71 -13.00
CA PRO A 185 -7.89 12.79 -12.33
C PRO A 185 -8.78 13.64 -11.40
N GLU A 186 -10.09 13.73 -11.67
CA GLU A 186 -11.08 14.45 -10.87
C GLU A 186 -11.19 13.93 -9.43
N ILE A 187 -10.91 12.63 -9.21
CA ILE A 187 -11.00 12.01 -7.89
C ILE A 187 -10.00 12.62 -6.90
N VAL A 188 -8.90 13.18 -7.40
CA VAL A 188 -7.85 13.78 -6.55
C VAL A 188 -8.39 14.99 -5.80
N GLU A 189 -9.17 15.84 -6.47
CA GLU A 189 -9.78 17.01 -5.83
C GLU A 189 -10.87 16.60 -4.82
N GLU A 190 -11.71 15.62 -5.17
CA GLU A 190 -12.72 15.09 -4.23
C GLU A 190 -12.07 14.56 -2.93
N ILE A 191 -11.03 13.73 -3.07
CA ILE A 191 -10.33 13.15 -1.91
C ILE A 191 -9.68 14.26 -1.06
N LYS A 192 -9.12 15.27 -1.71
CA LYS A 192 -8.49 16.41 -1.05
C LYS A 192 -9.51 17.25 -0.26
N GLU A 193 -10.67 17.52 -0.84
CA GLU A 193 -11.76 18.27 -0.19
C GLU A 193 -12.33 17.52 1.02
N GLY A 194 -12.44 16.19 0.94
CA GLY A 194 -12.93 15.31 2.01
C GLY A 194 -11.89 14.91 3.05
N LYS A 195 -10.67 15.47 3.02
CA LYS A 195 -9.59 15.10 3.93
C LYS A 195 -9.96 15.29 5.40
N LEU A 196 -9.68 14.28 6.24
CA LEU A 196 -9.88 14.27 7.68
C LEU A 196 -8.71 14.87 8.46
#